data_4419ee8784bad556fe1e67f3ce0b8943
#
_entry.id   4419ee8784bad556fe1e67f3ce0b8943
#
_cell.length_a   1.000
_cell.length_b   1.000
_cell.length_c   1.000
_cell.angle_alpha   90.00
_cell.angle_beta   90.00
_cell.angle_gamma   90.00
#
_symmetry.space_group_name_H-M   'P 1'
#
loop_
_entity.id
_entity.type
_entity.pdbx_description
1 polymer ?
#
loop_
_entity_poly.entity_id
_entity_poly.type
_entity_poly.pdbx_seq_one_letter_code
_entity_poly.pdbx_strand_id
1 'polypeptide(L)'
;FHQLMTPDFQNGYPMSNKQTVDVVDNQQVINLEVIRMVAKVQLSITNATDHAINLKTITLSDVTLNGNQNIKLLPNVDSNNQLQVNLPNSAKKGTITLTATENNGITIEARAKQTACFYMNESLVDKREDGGNRYFILSLTTVDAATSATSNQRYAMLSWNEIRRNDYLKIPIKLEDYQIRWTVEAFSPIGVLPKVKDDGKNLSLDFGYYGEFHIKPEVIKLSRTGSQTLSVSEWQMGTDA
;
A
#
# COMPACT_ATOMS: atom_id res chain seq x y z
N PHE A 1 -5.03 16.19 -5.97
CA PHE A 1 -4.19 15.76 -4.84
C PHE A 1 -5.02 15.90 -3.56
N HIS A 2 -5.63 14.81 -3.08
CA HIS A 2 -6.40 14.83 -1.84
C HIS A 2 -5.47 14.53 -0.67
N GLN A 3 -5.34 15.49 0.23
CA GLN A 3 -4.65 15.28 1.49
C GLN A 3 -5.68 14.75 2.49
N LEU A 4 -5.49 13.52 2.93
CA LEU A 4 -6.23 13.00 4.07
C LEU A 4 -5.69 13.70 5.31
N MET A 5 -6.52 14.51 5.94
CA MET A 5 -6.09 15.30 7.08
C MET A 5 -5.80 14.39 8.28
N THR A 6 -4.54 14.35 8.67
CA THR A 6 -4.21 14.13 10.08
C THR A 6 -4.42 15.48 10.78
N PRO A 7 -5.35 15.59 11.72
CA PRO A 7 -5.78 16.88 12.29
C PRO A 7 -4.67 17.71 12.92
N ASP A 8 -3.54 17.11 13.25
CA ASP A 8 -2.52 17.68 14.12
C ASP A 8 -1.44 18.53 13.42
N PHE A 9 -1.50 18.68 12.09
CA PHE A 9 -0.42 19.36 11.35
C PHE A 9 -0.83 20.60 10.56
N GLN A 10 -1.92 21.25 10.96
CA GLN A 10 -2.40 22.48 10.30
C GLN A 10 -1.39 23.63 10.36
N ASN A 11 -0.52 23.64 11.37
CA ASN A 11 0.50 24.66 11.60
C ASN A 11 1.91 24.25 11.12
N GLY A 12 2.01 23.18 10.32
CA GLY A 12 3.29 22.65 9.85
C GLY A 12 3.70 21.36 10.55
N TYR A 13 4.74 20.72 9.99
CA TYR A 13 5.25 19.46 10.55
C TYR A 13 6.29 19.72 11.60
N PRO A 14 6.23 19.02 12.76
CA PRO A 14 7.28 19.12 13.76
C PRO A 14 8.61 18.61 13.18
N MET A 15 9.66 19.37 13.42
CA MET A 15 11.01 19.04 12.98
C MET A 15 11.95 19.11 14.18
N SER A 16 12.96 18.25 14.19
CA SER A 16 13.98 18.24 15.22
C SER A 16 15.28 17.69 14.69
N ASN A 17 16.37 18.03 15.34
CA ASN A 17 17.66 17.38 15.18
C ASN A 17 18.52 17.60 16.41
N LYS A 18 19.64 16.87 16.50
CA LYS A 18 20.71 17.09 17.46
C LYS A 18 22.00 17.17 16.69
N GLN A 19 22.62 18.33 16.71
CA GLN A 19 23.93 18.56 16.10
C GLN A 19 24.89 19.11 17.15
N THR A 20 26.12 18.65 17.10
CA THR A 20 27.23 19.22 17.89
C THR A 20 28.09 20.06 16.94
N VAL A 21 28.31 21.31 17.29
CA VAL A 21 29.07 22.23 16.47
C VAL A 21 30.14 22.85 17.35
N ASP A 22 31.39 22.81 16.91
CA ASP A 22 32.47 23.53 17.55
C ASP A 22 32.43 24.99 17.11
N VAL A 23 32.30 25.87 18.07
CA VAL A 23 32.29 27.32 17.82
C VAL A 23 33.73 27.81 17.92
N VAL A 24 34.29 28.18 16.77
CA VAL A 24 35.69 28.62 16.67
C VAL A 24 35.84 30.12 16.54
N ASP A 25 34.75 30.84 16.20
CA ASP A 25 34.74 32.25 15.91
C ASP A 25 33.36 32.85 16.16
N ASN A 26 33.30 34.15 16.49
CA ASN A 26 32.05 34.87 16.70
C ASN A 26 31.30 35.27 15.39
N GLN A 27 31.91 35.05 14.24
CA GLN A 27 31.32 35.28 12.91
C GLN A 27 31.03 33.99 12.15
N GLN A 28 31.15 32.84 12.81
CA GLN A 28 30.91 31.54 12.19
C GLN A 28 29.46 31.37 11.78
N VAL A 29 29.23 30.97 10.51
CA VAL A 29 27.93 30.55 10.02
C VAL A 29 27.70 29.10 10.38
N ILE A 30 26.67 28.82 11.18
CA ILE A 30 26.28 27.47 11.58
C ILE A 30 25.08 27.04 10.75
N ASN A 31 25.24 26.00 9.94
CA ASN A 31 24.15 25.38 9.21
C ASN A 31 23.51 24.32 10.08
N LEU A 32 22.22 24.49 10.39
CA LEU A 32 21.44 23.51 11.14
C LEU A 32 20.54 22.75 10.19
N GLU A 33 20.67 21.44 10.19
CA GLU A 33 19.75 20.54 9.50
C GLU A 33 18.63 20.11 10.45
N VAL A 34 17.40 20.07 9.96
CA VAL A 34 16.26 19.59 10.71
C VAL A 34 15.57 18.44 9.99
N ILE A 35 15.06 17.50 10.76
CA ILE A 35 14.44 16.26 10.29
C ILE A 35 12.98 16.27 10.70
N ARG A 36 12.07 15.98 9.77
CA ARG A 36 10.66 15.83 10.10
C ARG A 36 10.47 14.67 11.08
N MET A 37 9.70 14.91 12.13
CA MET A 37 9.42 13.90 13.16
C MET A 37 8.38 12.87 12.72
N VAL A 38 7.78 13.06 11.55
CA VAL A 38 6.73 12.19 10.97
C VAL A 38 7.18 11.61 9.64
N ALA A 39 6.65 10.44 9.32
CA ALA A 39 6.74 9.83 8.00
C ALA A 39 5.58 10.31 7.12
N LYS A 40 5.81 10.40 5.82
CA LYS A 40 4.80 10.65 4.80
C LYS A 40 4.43 9.34 4.12
N VAL A 41 3.14 9.03 4.07
CA VAL A 41 2.61 7.91 3.31
C VAL A 41 1.80 8.43 2.14
N GLN A 42 2.11 7.98 0.94
CA GLN A 42 1.38 8.27 -0.28
C GLN A 42 0.81 6.98 -0.86
N LEU A 43 -0.50 6.92 -0.93
CA LEU A 43 -1.22 5.84 -1.61
C LEU A 43 -1.49 6.25 -3.05
N SER A 44 -1.09 5.42 -4.00
CA SER A 44 -1.44 5.57 -5.41
C SER A 44 -2.47 4.52 -5.75
N ILE A 45 -3.75 4.91 -5.71
CA ILE A 45 -4.88 3.99 -5.84
C ILE A 45 -5.35 4.01 -7.30
N THR A 46 -5.27 2.88 -7.97
CA THR A 46 -5.77 2.68 -9.31
C THR A 46 -7.10 1.94 -9.22
N ASN A 47 -8.16 2.55 -9.70
CA ASN A 47 -9.44 1.88 -9.90
C ASN A 47 -9.42 1.16 -11.25
N ALA A 48 -9.29 -0.15 -11.24
CA ALA A 48 -9.28 -0.98 -12.45
C ALA A 48 -10.68 -1.50 -12.83
N THR A 49 -11.71 -1.10 -12.07
CA THR A 49 -13.10 -1.46 -12.35
C THR A 49 -13.69 -0.56 -13.44
N ASP A 50 -14.86 -0.88 -13.93
CA ASP A 50 -15.58 -0.13 -14.96
C ASP A 50 -16.58 0.90 -14.42
N HIS A 51 -16.61 1.10 -13.11
CA HIS A 51 -17.47 2.07 -12.43
C HIS A 51 -16.68 2.90 -11.39
N ALA A 52 -17.24 4.01 -10.98
CA ALA A 52 -16.62 4.87 -9.97
C ALA A 52 -16.70 4.24 -8.58
N ILE A 53 -15.66 4.43 -7.79
CA ILE A 53 -15.54 3.95 -6.42
C ILE A 53 -15.32 5.13 -5.49
N ASN A 54 -16.03 5.17 -4.37
CA ASN A 54 -15.83 6.15 -3.32
C ASN A 54 -15.00 5.54 -2.19
N LEU A 55 -13.79 6.04 -1.99
CA LEU A 55 -12.93 5.69 -0.86
C LEU A 55 -13.41 6.41 0.39
N LYS A 56 -13.92 5.67 1.37
CA LYS A 56 -14.47 6.21 2.62
C LYS A 56 -13.45 6.35 3.72
N THR A 57 -12.73 5.27 4.00
CA THR A 57 -11.75 5.24 5.08
C THR A 57 -10.49 4.48 4.66
N ILE A 58 -9.40 4.90 5.25
CA ILE A 58 -8.13 4.19 5.24
C ILE A 58 -7.77 3.91 6.68
N THR A 59 -7.44 2.67 7.01
CA THR A 59 -6.91 2.32 8.33
C THR A 59 -5.54 1.71 8.20
N LEU A 60 -4.67 2.00 9.15
CA LEU A 60 -3.36 1.38 9.27
C LEU A 60 -3.19 0.86 10.69
N SER A 61 -2.99 -0.44 10.83
CA SER A 61 -2.90 -1.14 12.12
C SER A 61 -1.45 -1.32 12.57
N ASP A 62 -1.29 -1.50 13.88
CA ASP A 62 -0.02 -1.75 14.57
C ASP A 62 0.98 -0.59 14.48
N VAL A 63 0.47 0.62 14.31
CA VAL A 63 1.26 1.85 14.26
C VAL A 63 1.27 2.57 15.60
N THR A 64 2.27 3.42 15.79
CA THR A 64 2.35 4.30 16.96
C THR A 64 1.27 5.36 16.89
N LEU A 65 0.44 5.42 17.92
CA LEU A 65 -0.65 6.38 18.02
C LEU A 65 -0.11 7.80 18.21
N ASN A 66 -0.93 8.80 17.85
CA ASN A 66 -0.62 10.19 18.12
C ASN A 66 -0.61 10.46 19.64
N GLY A 67 0.16 11.44 20.06
CA GLY A 67 0.31 11.86 21.43
C GLY A 67 1.78 12.06 21.82
N ASN A 68 2.06 13.11 22.58
CA ASN A 68 3.42 13.51 22.95
C ASN A 68 4.18 12.43 23.73
N GLN A 69 3.45 11.57 24.49
CA GLN A 69 4.06 10.45 25.21
C GLN A 69 4.48 9.29 24.32
N ASN A 70 4.08 9.28 23.06
CA ASN A 70 4.35 8.19 22.13
C ASN A 70 5.52 8.48 21.19
N ILE A 71 6.12 9.66 21.25
CA ILE A 71 7.21 10.10 20.40
C ILE A 71 8.39 10.61 21.23
N LYS A 72 9.60 10.44 20.71
CA LYS A 72 10.79 11.13 21.23
C LYS A 72 11.12 12.35 20.38
N LEU A 73 11.47 13.45 21.02
CA LEU A 73 11.77 14.69 20.32
C LEU A 73 13.00 14.53 19.39
N LEU A 74 14.09 13.99 19.93
CA LEU A 74 15.33 13.88 19.18
C LEU A 74 15.39 12.60 18.34
N PRO A 75 15.92 12.67 17.11
CA PRO A 75 16.14 11.50 16.29
C PRO A 75 17.21 10.60 16.92
N ASN A 76 17.19 9.33 16.54
CA ASN A 76 18.28 8.39 16.77
C ASN A 76 18.90 8.01 15.42
N VAL A 77 20.21 7.93 15.38
CA VAL A 77 20.96 7.50 14.20
C VAL A 77 21.93 6.40 14.60
N ASP A 78 22.18 5.48 13.70
CA ASP A 78 23.18 4.44 13.89
C ASP A 78 24.62 4.95 13.59
N SER A 79 25.59 4.05 13.67
CA SER A 79 26.99 4.35 13.37
C SER A 79 27.25 4.81 11.93
N ASN A 80 26.32 4.55 11.02
CA ASN A 80 26.39 4.97 9.62
C ASN A 80 25.56 6.23 9.34
N ASN A 81 25.16 6.93 10.40
CA ASN A 81 24.31 8.12 10.34
C ASN A 81 22.93 7.89 9.68
N GLN A 82 22.41 6.64 9.75
CA GLN A 82 21.09 6.30 9.25
C GLN A 82 20.05 6.43 10.37
N LEU A 83 18.92 7.05 10.05
CA LEU A 83 17.80 7.18 10.98
C LEU A 83 17.29 5.80 11.43
N GLN A 84 17.08 5.68 12.74
CA GLN A 84 16.52 4.50 13.38
C GLN A 84 15.21 4.87 14.07
N VAL A 85 14.27 3.90 14.14
CA VAL A 85 13.06 4.10 14.95
C VAL A 85 13.43 4.29 16.41
N ASN A 86 12.93 5.35 17.02
CA ASN A 86 13.25 5.74 18.38
C ASN A 86 11.99 6.04 19.19
N LEU A 87 11.32 5.00 19.64
CA LEU A 87 10.09 5.11 20.40
C LEU A 87 10.35 5.11 21.91
N PRO A 88 9.56 5.85 22.72
CA PRO A 88 9.52 5.65 24.16
C PRO A 88 9.03 4.24 24.51
N ASN A 89 9.49 3.70 25.64
CA ASN A 89 9.00 2.40 26.14
C ASN A 89 7.48 2.41 26.43
N SER A 90 6.94 3.58 26.68
CA SER A 90 5.51 3.80 26.93
C SER A 90 4.69 4.04 25.66
N ALA A 91 5.32 3.98 24.48
CA ALA A 91 4.62 4.26 23.23
C ALA A 91 3.47 3.28 23.02
N LYS A 92 2.28 3.84 22.82
CA LYS A 92 1.07 3.06 22.55
C LYS A 92 0.93 2.81 21.06
N LYS A 93 0.66 1.55 20.73
CA LYS A 93 0.35 1.12 19.36
C LYS A 93 -1.14 0.88 19.20
N GLY A 94 -1.60 1.01 17.98
CA GLY A 94 -3.00 0.78 17.66
C GLY A 94 -3.28 0.97 16.17
N THR A 95 -4.54 1.23 15.87
CA THR A 95 -5.00 1.49 14.51
C THR A 95 -5.31 2.97 14.36
N ILE A 96 -4.71 3.60 13.37
CA ILE A 96 -5.13 4.94 12.93
C ILE A 96 -6.19 4.79 11.83
N THR A 97 -7.21 5.64 11.89
CA THR A 97 -8.29 5.69 10.90
C THR A 97 -8.34 7.09 10.31
N LEU A 98 -8.24 7.15 9.00
CA LEU A 98 -8.34 8.38 8.23
C LEU A 98 -9.65 8.32 7.46
N THR A 99 -10.50 9.28 7.70
CA THR A 99 -11.79 9.40 7.01
C THR A 99 -11.67 10.51 5.97
N ALA A 100 -12.22 10.29 4.79
CA ALA A 100 -12.30 11.35 3.79
C ALA A 100 -13.17 12.49 4.35
N THR A 101 -12.69 13.73 4.16
CA THR A 101 -13.38 14.94 4.68
C THR A 101 -14.67 15.24 3.92
N GLU A 102 -14.82 14.74 2.71
CA GLU A 102 -16.03 14.88 1.92
C GLU A 102 -17.08 13.83 2.34
N ASN A 103 -18.34 14.20 2.44
CA ASN A 103 -19.43 13.34 2.89
C ASN A 103 -19.55 12.04 2.08
N ASN A 104 -19.15 12.06 0.79
CA ASN A 104 -19.18 10.90 -0.08
C ASN A 104 -17.84 10.15 -0.19
N GLY A 105 -16.81 10.60 0.51
CA GLY A 105 -15.47 10.05 0.38
C GLY A 105 -14.71 10.64 -0.81
N ILE A 106 -13.55 10.06 -1.12
CA ILE A 106 -12.74 10.42 -2.30
C ILE A 106 -13.24 9.59 -3.48
N THR A 107 -13.84 10.24 -4.47
CA THR A 107 -14.28 9.55 -5.69
C THR A 107 -13.09 9.22 -6.59
N ILE A 108 -13.00 7.98 -7.01
CA ILE A 108 -12.02 7.48 -7.97
C ILE A 108 -12.81 6.96 -9.17
N GLU A 109 -12.77 7.71 -10.26
CA GLU A 109 -13.49 7.37 -11.48
C GLU A 109 -13.07 6.01 -12.06
N ALA A 110 -13.92 5.42 -12.88
CA ALA A 110 -13.63 4.18 -13.59
C ALA A 110 -12.33 4.30 -14.38
N ARG A 111 -11.47 3.29 -14.28
CA ARG A 111 -10.17 3.24 -14.97
C ARG A 111 -9.21 4.39 -14.63
N ALA A 112 -9.51 5.16 -13.59
CA ALA A 112 -8.71 6.29 -13.15
C ALA A 112 -7.76 5.93 -12.00
N LYS A 113 -6.82 6.84 -11.76
CA LYS A 113 -5.86 6.77 -10.67
C LYS A 113 -6.01 7.98 -9.77
N GLN A 114 -6.01 7.76 -8.46
CA GLN A 114 -6.08 8.80 -7.46
C GLN A 114 -4.94 8.65 -6.44
N THR A 115 -4.48 9.78 -5.95
CA THR A 115 -3.42 9.81 -4.93
C THR A 115 -3.97 10.37 -3.63
N ALA A 116 -3.75 9.65 -2.54
CA ALA A 116 -4.06 10.10 -1.18
C ALA A 116 -2.76 10.13 -0.36
N CYS A 117 -2.60 11.17 0.46
CA CYS A 117 -1.43 11.32 1.34
C CYS A 117 -1.86 11.53 2.77
N PHE A 118 -1.08 10.98 3.70
CA PHE A 118 -1.20 11.25 5.13
C PHE A 118 0.18 11.19 5.80
N TYR A 119 0.22 11.64 7.05
CA TYR A 119 1.42 11.62 7.87
C TYR A 119 1.18 10.80 9.11
N MET A 120 2.22 10.14 9.60
CA MET A 120 2.15 9.30 10.78
C MET A 120 3.45 9.36 11.58
N ASN A 121 3.38 8.96 12.84
CA ASN A 121 4.56 8.80 13.67
C ASN A 121 5.41 7.63 13.20
N GLU A 122 6.71 7.69 13.53
CA GLU A 122 7.57 6.53 13.39
C GLU A 122 6.99 5.32 14.13
N SER A 123 7.12 4.16 13.54
CA SER A 123 6.44 2.96 14.01
C SER A 123 7.28 1.72 13.75
N LEU A 124 7.16 0.74 14.65
CA LEU A 124 7.83 -0.54 14.55
C LEU A 124 6.80 -1.63 14.84
N VAL A 125 6.67 -2.63 13.99
CA VAL A 125 5.83 -3.79 14.27
C VAL A 125 6.48 -4.68 15.34
N ASP A 126 5.65 -5.26 16.19
CA ASP A 126 6.13 -6.23 17.17
C ASP A 126 6.48 -7.55 16.47
N LYS A 127 7.45 -8.28 17.01
CA LYS A 127 7.66 -9.66 16.61
C LYS A 127 6.51 -10.52 17.14
N ARG A 128 6.19 -11.59 16.43
CA ARG A 128 5.26 -12.60 16.91
C ARG A 128 5.92 -13.42 18.02
N GLU A 129 5.12 -14.06 18.86
CA GLU A 129 5.62 -14.96 19.93
C GLU A 129 6.46 -16.13 19.37
N ASP A 130 6.15 -16.58 18.15
CA ASP A 130 6.89 -17.63 17.44
C ASP A 130 8.17 -17.11 16.73
N GLY A 131 8.51 -15.83 16.92
CA GLY A 131 9.65 -15.17 16.28
C GLY A 131 9.40 -14.74 14.83
N GLY A 132 8.21 -15.03 14.28
CA GLY A 132 7.82 -14.60 12.93
C GLY A 132 7.62 -13.10 12.85
N ASN A 133 7.63 -12.57 11.63
CA ASN A 133 7.37 -11.15 11.39
C ASN A 133 5.88 -10.83 11.48
N ARG A 134 5.54 -9.74 12.14
CA ARG A 134 4.25 -9.05 11.96
C ARG A 134 4.41 -8.02 10.86
N TYR A 135 3.28 -7.58 10.34
CA TYR A 135 3.23 -6.59 9.27
C TYR A 135 2.24 -5.50 9.63
N PHE A 136 2.51 -4.28 9.19
CA PHE A 136 1.48 -3.26 9.16
C PHE A 136 0.36 -3.70 8.23
N ILE A 137 -0.88 -3.53 8.65
CA ILE A 137 -2.06 -3.87 7.85
C ILE A 137 -2.73 -2.58 7.40
N LEU A 138 -2.66 -2.33 6.12
CA LEU A 138 -3.41 -1.26 5.47
C LEU A 138 -4.78 -1.79 5.05
N SER A 139 -5.86 -1.13 5.46
CA SER A 139 -7.20 -1.47 5.03
C SER A 139 -7.88 -0.27 4.38
N LEU A 140 -8.64 -0.54 3.33
CA LEU A 140 -9.41 0.45 2.59
C LEU A 140 -10.89 0.06 2.66
N THR A 141 -11.73 0.99 3.05
CA THR A 141 -13.18 0.85 2.91
C THR A 141 -13.63 1.67 1.73
N THR A 142 -14.20 1.00 0.75
CA THR A 142 -14.71 1.61 -0.48
C THR A 142 -16.20 1.35 -0.63
N VAL A 143 -16.88 2.25 -1.31
CA VAL A 143 -18.29 2.11 -1.71
C VAL A 143 -18.37 2.25 -3.21
N ASP A 144 -18.96 1.28 -3.85
CA ASP A 144 -19.29 1.30 -5.26
C ASP A 144 -20.34 2.37 -5.53
N ALA A 145 -20.07 3.30 -6.46
CA ALA A 145 -20.97 4.41 -6.73
C ALA A 145 -22.27 3.98 -7.43
N ALA A 146 -22.25 2.89 -8.19
CA ALA A 146 -23.41 2.41 -8.92
C ALA A 146 -24.33 1.52 -8.06
N THR A 147 -23.75 0.66 -7.24
CA THR A 147 -24.50 -0.35 -6.47
C THR A 147 -24.64 -0.01 -4.99
N SER A 148 -23.92 0.99 -4.50
CA SER A 148 -23.78 1.33 -3.06
C SER A 148 -23.21 0.20 -2.21
N ALA A 149 -22.63 -0.83 -2.82
CA ALA A 149 -22.00 -1.92 -2.12
C ALA A 149 -20.71 -1.48 -1.42
N THR A 150 -20.57 -1.85 -0.16
CA THR A 150 -19.37 -1.55 0.62
C THR A 150 -18.39 -2.72 0.53
N SER A 151 -17.14 -2.41 0.26
CA SER A 151 -16.02 -3.36 0.23
C SER A 151 -14.91 -2.94 1.19
N ASN A 152 -14.30 -3.91 1.86
CA ASN A 152 -13.14 -3.70 2.72
C ASN A 152 -12.00 -4.56 2.19
N GLN A 153 -10.95 -3.90 1.71
CA GLN A 153 -9.74 -4.57 1.23
C GLN A 153 -8.62 -4.41 2.27
N ARG A 154 -7.84 -5.46 2.46
CA ARG A 154 -6.75 -5.50 3.43
C ARG A 154 -5.46 -5.93 2.74
N TYR A 155 -4.40 -5.19 3.02
CA TYR A 155 -3.07 -5.42 2.45
C TYR A 155 -2.04 -5.51 3.57
N ALA A 156 -1.24 -6.57 3.58
CA ALA A 156 -0.08 -6.67 4.45
C ALA A 156 1.10 -5.94 3.80
N MET A 157 1.74 -5.05 4.54
CA MET A 157 2.89 -4.27 4.06
C MET A 157 4.18 -5.09 4.26
N LEU A 158 4.42 -6.06 3.40
CA LEU A 158 5.49 -7.06 3.56
C LEU A 158 6.91 -6.48 3.51
N SER A 159 7.10 -5.37 2.81
CA SER A 159 8.42 -4.74 2.63
C SER A 159 8.83 -3.84 3.79
N TRP A 160 7.93 -3.60 4.75
CA TRP A 160 8.20 -2.68 5.86
C TRP A 160 7.80 -3.31 7.19
N ASN A 161 8.78 -3.52 8.04
CA ASN A 161 8.59 -3.88 9.46
C ASN A 161 8.80 -2.68 10.38
N GLU A 162 9.31 -1.59 9.85
CA GLU A 162 9.49 -0.31 10.53
C GLU A 162 9.19 0.86 9.57
N ILE A 163 8.75 1.96 10.15
CA ILE A 163 8.54 3.24 9.47
C ILE A 163 9.27 4.28 10.31
N ARG A 164 10.27 4.93 9.74
CA ARG A 164 11.11 5.89 10.44
C ARG A 164 10.55 7.30 10.26
N ARG A 165 10.87 8.20 11.18
CA ARG A 165 10.65 9.61 10.93
C ARG A 165 11.33 10.04 9.64
N ASN A 166 10.77 11.00 8.96
CA ASN A 166 11.23 11.52 7.67
C ASN A 166 11.12 10.55 6.48
N ASP A 167 10.68 9.31 6.68
CA ASP A 167 10.43 8.37 5.58
C ASP A 167 9.34 8.89 4.63
N TYR A 168 9.47 8.55 3.37
CA TYR A 168 8.46 8.77 2.34
C TYR A 168 8.10 7.45 1.68
N LEU A 169 6.98 6.86 2.11
CA LEU A 169 6.46 5.60 1.61
C LEU A 169 5.51 5.85 0.45
N LYS A 170 5.76 5.20 -0.68
CA LYS A 170 4.87 5.19 -1.84
C LYS A 170 4.27 3.80 -1.99
N ILE A 171 2.96 3.69 -1.83
CA ILE A 171 2.24 2.42 -1.83
C ILE A 171 1.30 2.39 -3.03
N PRO A 172 1.59 1.64 -4.09
CA PRO A 172 0.66 1.42 -5.18
C PRO A 172 -0.40 0.41 -4.74
N ILE A 173 -1.66 0.73 -5.03
CA ILE A 173 -2.82 -0.13 -4.76
C ILE A 173 -3.65 -0.22 -6.03
N LYS A 174 -4.10 -1.42 -6.37
CA LYS A 174 -5.01 -1.67 -7.48
C LYS A 174 -6.30 -2.24 -6.93
N LEU A 175 -7.41 -1.58 -7.20
CA LEU A 175 -8.75 -2.03 -6.86
C LEU A 175 -9.34 -2.74 -8.07
N GLU A 176 -9.69 -4.01 -7.91
CA GLU A 176 -10.25 -4.85 -8.97
C GLU A 176 -11.48 -5.57 -8.43
N ASP A 177 -12.44 -5.79 -9.30
CA ASP A 177 -13.65 -6.56 -9.01
C ASP A 177 -13.68 -7.92 -9.72
N TYR A 178 -12.71 -8.16 -10.61
CA TYR A 178 -12.58 -9.40 -11.35
C TYR A 178 -11.17 -9.97 -11.24
N GLN A 179 -11.09 -11.28 -11.21
CA GLN A 179 -9.88 -12.05 -11.40
C GLN A 179 -10.08 -12.98 -12.59
N ILE A 180 -9.13 -12.99 -13.51
CA ILE A 180 -9.09 -13.97 -14.59
C ILE A 180 -8.19 -15.12 -14.12
N ARG A 181 -8.75 -16.32 -14.06
CA ARG A 181 -8.00 -17.54 -13.82
C ARG A 181 -7.88 -18.31 -15.13
N TRP A 182 -6.69 -18.72 -15.43
CA TRP A 182 -6.39 -19.53 -16.60
C TRP A 182 -6.05 -20.96 -16.18
N THR A 183 -6.69 -21.93 -16.76
CA THR A 183 -6.29 -23.33 -16.68
C THR A 183 -5.83 -23.76 -18.06
N VAL A 184 -4.57 -24.18 -18.14
CA VAL A 184 -3.97 -24.70 -19.37
C VAL A 184 -3.82 -26.20 -19.22
N GLU A 185 -4.54 -26.96 -20.03
CA GLU A 185 -4.39 -28.39 -20.14
C GLU A 185 -3.57 -28.66 -21.40
N ALA A 186 -2.33 -29.09 -21.22
CA ALA A 186 -1.46 -29.46 -22.34
C ALA A 186 -1.42 -30.96 -22.49
N PHE A 187 -1.72 -31.44 -23.68
CA PHE A 187 -1.60 -32.83 -24.06
C PHE A 187 -0.34 -33.02 -24.90
N SER A 188 0.79 -33.09 -24.25
CA SER A 188 2.03 -33.41 -24.94
C SER A 188 2.57 -34.76 -24.45
N PRO A 189 2.92 -35.69 -25.33
CA PRO A 189 3.50 -36.96 -24.90
C PRO A 189 4.96 -36.86 -24.47
N ILE A 190 5.61 -35.69 -24.59
CA ILE A 190 7.04 -35.56 -24.27
C ILE A 190 7.34 -34.18 -23.61
N GLY A 191 7.29 -34.14 -22.36
CA GLY A 191 8.23 -33.59 -21.37
C GLY A 191 8.58 -32.09 -21.34
N VAL A 192 8.00 -31.19 -22.12
CA VAL A 192 8.29 -29.75 -21.98
C VAL A 192 7.03 -28.98 -21.63
N LEU A 193 6.97 -28.50 -20.40
CA LEU A 193 5.88 -27.60 -19.97
C LEU A 193 6.06 -26.25 -20.67
N PRO A 194 4.95 -25.65 -21.18
CA PRO A 194 5.01 -24.31 -21.75
C PRO A 194 5.43 -23.30 -20.68
N LYS A 195 6.22 -22.32 -21.09
CA LYS A 195 6.46 -21.16 -20.22
C LYS A 195 5.20 -20.32 -20.21
N VAL A 196 4.62 -20.19 -19.03
CA VAL A 196 3.42 -19.41 -18.82
C VAL A 196 3.79 -18.07 -18.18
N LYS A 197 3.34 -16.99 -18.79
CA LYS A 197 3.42 -15.64 -18.23
C LYS A 197 2.01 -15.09 -18.19
N ASP A 198 1.53 -14.85 -16.97
CA ASP A 198 0.22 -14.31 -16.69
C ASP A 198 0.36 -12.95 -16.00
N ASP A 199 -0.22 -11.90 -16.58
CA ASP A 199 -0.26 -10.55 -16.00
C ASP A 199 -1.63 -10.19 -15.40
N GLY A 200 -2.52 -11.20 -15.28
CA GLY A 200 -3.88 -11.05 -14.77
C GLY A 200 -4.89 -10.58 -15.82
N LYS A 201 -4.45 -10.20 -17.04
CA LYS A 201 -5.30 -9.83 -18.17
C LYS A 201 -4.92 -10.57 -19.45
N ASN A 202 -3.62 -10.80 -19.63
CA ASN A 202 -3.08 -11.47 -20.79
C ASN A 202 -2.34 -12.71 -20.33
N LEU A 203 -2.61 -13.82 -21.00
CA LEU A 203 -1.87 -15.06 -20.85
C LEU A 203 -0.94 -15.22 -22.05
N SER A 204 0.37 -15.23 -21.80
CA SER A 204 1.37 -15.53 -22.83
C SER A 204 1.89 -16.93 -22.60
N LEU A 205 1.81 -17.76 -23.63
CA LEU A 205 2.25 -19.15 -23.61
C LEU A 205 3.34 -19.33 -24.65
N ASP A 206 4.52 -19.78 -24.22
CA ASP A 206 5.63 -20.11 -25.10
C ASP A 206 5.76 -21.64 -25.17
N PHE A 207 5.31 -22.20 -26.28
CA PHE A 207 5.41 -23.63 -26.58
C PHE A 207 6.66 -23.90 -27.42
N GLY A 208 7.70 -24.37 -26.78
CA GLY A 208 8.89 -24.83 -27.51
C GLY A 208 8.64 -26.09 -28.37
N TYR A 209 7.43 -26.68 -28.35
CA TYR A 209 7.06 -27.87 -29.13
C TYR A 209 5.55 -27.84 -29.46
N TYR A 210 5.19 -28.34 -30.65
CA TYR A 210 3.81 -28.44 -31.09
C TYR A 210 3.09 -29.61 -30.41
N GLY A 211 2.13 -29.29 -29.55
CA GLY A 211 1.20 -30.24 -28.94
C GLY A 211 -0.22 -29.65 -28.94
N GLU A 212 -1.19 -30.51 -28.77
CA GLU A 212 -2.56 -30.07 -28.54
C GLU A 212 -2.67 -29.49 -27.12
N PHE A 213 -3.31 -28.34 -26.98
CA PHE A 213 -3.56 -27.73 -25.67
C PHE A 213 -4.93 -27.10 -25.64
N HIS A 214 -5.53 -27.12 -24.45
CA HIS A 214 -6.79 -26.46 -24.19
C HIS A 214 -6.58 -25.36 -23.14
N ILE A 215 -7.08 -24.17 -23.44
CA ILE A 215 -7.10 -23.03 -22.50
C ILE A 215 -8.54 -22.86 -22.02
N LYS A 216 -8.72 -22.95 -20.71
CA LYS A 216 -10.00 -22.68 -20.07
C LYS A 216 -9.90 -21.39 -19.26
N PRO A 217 -10.36 -20.25 -19.78
CA PRO A 217 -10.45 -19.04 -19.00
C PRO A 217 -11.67 -19.07 -18.08
N GLU A 218 -11.47 -18.64 -16.86
CA GLU A 218 -12.54 -18.41 -15.90
C GLU A 218 -12.46 -16.95 -15.45
N VAL A 219 -13.56 -16.21 -15.61
CA VAL A 219 -13.70 -14.89 -15.03
C VAL A 219 -14.34 -15.04 -13.66
N ILE A 220 -13.61 -14.67 -12.62
CA ILE A 220 -14.08 -14.77 -11.25
C ILE A 220 -14.42 -13.36 -10.78
N LYS A 221 -15.70 -13.11 -10.52
CA LYS A 221 -16.13 -11.89 -9.86
C LYS A 221 -15.79 -11.99 -8.38
N LEU A 222 -14.95 -11.08 -7.92
CA LEU A 222 -14.61 -10.98 -6.51
C LEU A 222 -15.77 -10.30 -5.78
N SER A 223 -16.34 -10.96 -4.80
CA SER A 223 -17.36 -10.38 -3.95
C SER A 223 -17.02 -10.55 -2.47
N ARG A 224 -17.65 -9.75 -1.62
CA ARG A 224 -17.45 -9.80 -0.17
C ARG A 224 -17.87 -11.14 0.46
N THR A 225 -18.78 -11.85 -0.19
CA THR A 225 -19.36 -13.14 0.28
C THR A 225 -18.69 -14.35 -0.36
N GLY A 226 -17.71 -14.15 -1.22
CA GLY A 226 -17.02 -15.22 -1.94
C GLY A 226 -16.75 -14.85 -3.39
N SER A 227 -16.20 -15.79 -4.14
CA SER A 227 -15.97 -15.64 -5.57
C SER A 227 -17.10 -16.32 -6.35
N GLN A 228 -17.57 -15.68 -7.40
CA GLN A 228 -18.52 -16.24 -8.34
C GLN A 228 -17.84 -16.39 -9.70
N THR A 229 -17.84 -17.60 -10.24
CA THR A 229 -17.40 -17.83 -11.62
C THR A 229 -18.47 -17.33 -12.58
N LEU A 230 -18.09 -16.45 -13.50
CA LEU A 230 -18.97 -15.97 -14.55
C LEU A 230 -18.77 -16.81 -15.81
N SER A 231 -19.86 -17.06 -16.54
CA SER A 231 -19.76 -17.69 -17.85
C SER A 231 -19.08 -16.74 -18.83
N VAL A 232 -18.11 -17.25 -19.56
CA VAL A 232 -17.49 -16.53 -20.68
C VAL A 232 -18.23 -16.95 -21.94
N SER A 233 -18.99 -16.03 -22.53
CA SER A 233 -19.80 -16.29 -23.72
C SER A 233 -18.99 -16.19 -25.01
N GLU A 234 -17.96 -15.36 -25.01
CA GLU A 234 -17.12 -15.12 -26.17
C GLU A 234 -15.74 -14.60 -25.76
N TRP A 235 -14.70 -15.08 -26.40
CA TRP A 235 -13.34 -14.55 -26.24
C TRP A 235 -12.54 -14.74 -27.53
N GLN A 236 -11.64 -13.84 -27.78
CA GLN A 236 -10.83 -13.82 -28.99
C GLN A 236 -9.36 -14.03 -28.64
N MET A 237 -8.68 -14.87 -29.40
CA MET A 237 -7.21 -14.92 -29.37
C MET A 237 -6.69 -13.78 -30.24
N GLY A 238 -5.91 -12.88 -29.64
CA GLY A 238 -5.11 -11.91 -30.38
C GLY A 238 -3.96 -12.62 -31.06
N THR A 239 -3.82 -12.46 -32.36
CA THR A 239 -2.58 -12.80 -33.04
C THR A 239 -1.71 -11.55 -33.01
N ASP A 240 -0.58 -11.60 -32.30
CA ASP A 240 0.46 -10.62 -32.46
C ASP A 240 1.02 -10.74 -33.88
N ALA A 241 0.93 -9.63 -34.63
CA ALA A 241 1.49 -9.51 -35.97
C ALA A 241 2.95 -9.05 -35.91
#